data_8f12b9724eefe4ebc8522043cdba516f
#
_entry.id   8f12b9724eefe4ebc8522043cdba516f
#
_cell.length_a   1.000
_cell.length_b   1.000
_cell.length_c   1.000
_cell.angle_alpha   90.00
_cell.angle_beta   90.00
_cell.angle_gamma   90.00
#
_symmetry.space_group_name_H-M   'P 1'
#
loop_
_entity.id
_entity.type
_entity.pdbx_description
1 polymer ?
#
loop_
_entity_poly.entity_id
_entity_poly.type
_entity_poly.pdbx_seq_one_letter_code
_entity_poly.pdbx_strand_id
1 'polypeptide(L)'
;MEDNRKVLYDIVYEKMFTVMNNYHPVSESFRELIYDNSTPVRFTKGELLLTENRVCNVLFFIAGGFCSCFYNKDGKECVMRFAGDGNFCTSWHSFLGKQRSLINIKATEDTMAVCFKREQFDKLWEESTDFVAIICRVLEMYAIESEEKTFRMRSNQAEGRVRY
;
A
#
# COMPACT_ATOMS: atom_id res chain seq x y z
N MET A 1 10.42 -1.54 28.12
CA MET A 1 10.44 -1.98 26.70
C MET A 1 9.05 -2.13 26.09
N GLU A 2 8.08 -2.66 26.82
CA GLU A 2 6.67 -2.80 26.35
C GLU A 2 5.98 -1.45 26.15
N ASP A 3 6.22 -0.51 27.05
CA ASP A 3 5.63 0.84 27.03
C ASP A 3 6.07 1.65 25.78
N ASN A 4 7.35 1.60 25.42
CA ASN A 4 7.85 2.27 24.21
C ASN A 4 7.31 1.68 22.90
N ARG A 5 6.98 0.39 22.89
CA ARG A 5 6.39 -0.27 21.72
C ARG A 5 4.93 0.15 21.54
N LYS A 6 4.20 0.25 22.65
CA LYS A 6 2.81 0.72 22.63
C LYS A 6 2.71 2.16 22.11
N VAL A 7 3.54 3.06 22.63
CA VAL A 7 3.59 4.46 22.16
C VAL A 7 3.93 4.54 20.66
N LEU A 8 4.85 3.73 20.17
CA LEU A 8 5.18 3.71 18.74
C LEU A 8 4.01 3.22 17.89
N TYR A 9 3.27 2.23 18.35
CA TYR A 9 2.10 1.71 17.63
C TYR A 9 0.96 2.73 17.60
N ASP A 10 0.74 3.46 18.69
CA ASP A 10 -0.25 4.54 18.74
C ASP A 10 0.07 5.64 17.72
N ILE A 11 1.34 6.03 17.59
CA ILE A 11 1.80 7.00 16.57
C ILE A 11 1.53 6.49 15.14
N VAL A 12 1.80 5.23 14.87
CA VAL A 12 1.57 4.61 13.56
C VAL A 12 0.09 4.64 13.17
N TYR A 13 -0.79 4.30 14.11
CA TYR A 13 -2.24 4.35 13.90
C TYR A 13 -2.76 5.77 13.74
N GLU A 14 -2.30 6.73 14.55
CA GLU A 14 -2.72 8.13 14.45
C GLU A 14 -2.36 8.74 13.08
N LYS A 15 -1.19 8.42 12.54
CA LYS A 15 -0.84 8.80 11.16
C LYS A 15 -1.83 8.23 10.15
N MET A 16 -2.18 6.95 10.28
CA MET A 16 -3.12 6.32 9.37
C MET A 16 -4.52 6.95 9.47
N PHE A 17 -5.03 7.19 10.67
CA PHE A 17 -6.33 7.82 10.85
C PHE A 17 -6.35 9.27 10.35
N THR A 18 -5.25 10.00 10.48
CA THR A 18 -5.12 11.34 9.91
C THR A 18 -5.27 11.31 8.38
N VAL A 19 -4.60 10.36 7.71
CA VAL A 19 -4.72 10.19 6.26
C VAL A 19 -6.13 9.73 5.87
N MET A 20 -6.67 8.73 6.57
CA MET A 20 -8.03 8.22 6.32
C MET A 20 -9.08 9.32 6.47
N ASN A 21 -8.93 10.21 7.47
CA ASN A 21 -9.85 11.31 7.72
C ASN A 21 -9.89 12.35 6.58
N ASN A 22 -8.84 12.41 5.74
CA ASN A 22 -8.85 13.24 4.53
C ASN A 22 -9.75 12.64 3.43
N TYR A 23 -10.03 11.36 3.49
CA TYR A 23 -10.86 10.65 2.51
C TYR A 23 -12.31 10.50 2.99
N HIS A 24 -12.50 10.21 4.26
CA HIS A 24 -13.79 10.00 4.91
C HIS A 24 -13.67 10.25 6.42
N PRO A 25 -14.67 10.87 7.08
CA PRO A 25 -14.64 11.09 8.53
C PRO A 25 -14.38 9.80 9.32
N VAL A 26 -13.44 9.86 10.25
CA VAL A 26 -13.04 8.74 11.10
C VAL A 26 -13.68 8.90 12.48
N SER A 27 -14.66 8.04 12.80
CA SER A 27 -15.32 7.97 14.13
C SER A 27 -14.51 7.13 15.12
N GLU A 28 -14.81 7.26 16.42
CA GLU A 28 -14.15 6.44 17.44
C GLU A 28 -14.46 4.94 17.27
N SER A 29 -15.71 4.61 16.97
CA SER A 29 -16.11 3.23 16.70
C SER A 29 -15.43 2.63 15.48
N PHE A 30 -15.15 3.45 14.45
CA PHE A 30 -14.35 3.02 13.30
C PHE A 30 -12.89 2.78 13.68
N ARG A 31 -12.30 3.61 14.56
CA ARG A 31 -10.93 3.40 15.07
C ARG A 31 -10.81 2.06 15.80
N GLU A 32 -11.75 1.76 16.70
CA GLU A 32 -11.80 0.47 17.43
C GLU A 32 -11.86 -0.71 16.44
N LEU A 33 -12.73 -0.62 15.44
CA LEU A 33 -12.85 -1.66 14.40
C LEU A 33 -11.54 -1.87 13.64
N ILE A 34 -10.81 -0.81 13.32
CA ILE A 34 -9.50 -0.89 12.66
C ILE A 34 -8.45 -1.50 13.59
N TYR A 35 -8.39 -1.12 14.87
CA TYR A 35 -7.46 -1.72 15.83
C TYR A 35 -7.64 -3.23 15.93
N ASP A 36 -8.88 -3.70 15.96
CA ASP A 36 -9.22 -5.12 16.08
C ASP A 36 -8.91 -5.92 14.80
N ASN A 37 -8.85 -5.25 13.65
CA ASN A 37 -8.70 -5.88 12.33
C ASN A 37 -7.45 -5.44 11.57
N SER A 38 -6.40 -5.05 12.28
CA SER A 38 -5.10 -4.72 11.67
C SER A 38 -3.96 -4.94 12.65
N THR A 39 -2.73 -4.90 12.16
CA THR A 39 -1.55 -5.14 13.00
C THR A 39 -0.41 -4.21 12.58
N PRO A 40 0.23 -3.48 13.52
CA PRO A 40 1.44 -2.74 13.23
C PRO A 40 2.60 -3.70 12.96
N VAL A 41 3.38 -3.40 11.93
CA VAL A 41 4.53 -4.21 11.51
C VAL A 41 5.73 -3.31 11.20
N ARG A 42 6.92 -3.86 11.37
CA ARG A 42 8.17 -3.18 11.02
C ARG A 42 8.94 -4.03 10.02
N PHE A 43 9.54 -3.37 9.03
CA PHE A 43 10.45 -3.96 8.06
C PHE A 43 11.79 -3.26 8.15
N THR A 44 12.86 -4.01 8.07
CA THR A 44 14.21 -3.47 7.96
C THR A 44 14.54 -3.17 6.49
N LYS A 45 15.48 -2.26 6.26
CA LYS A 45 15.95 -1.94 4.92
C LYS A 45 16.34 -3.22 4.14
N GLY A 46 15.82 -3.36 2.92
CA GLY A 46 16.07 -4.51 2.04
C GLY A 46 15.08 -5.67 2.20
N GLU A 47 14.23 -5.66 3.22
CA GLU A 47 13.27 -6.71 3.47
C GLU A 47 12.12 -6.68 2.45
N LEU A 48 11.71 -7.86 1.97
CA LEU A 48 10.60 -8.02 1.03
C LEU A 48 9.27 -8.11 1.79
N LEU A 49 8.36 -7.19 1.49
CA LEU A 49 6.97 -7.21 1.97
C LEU A 49 6.10 -8.14 1.13
N LEU A 50 6.42 -8.26 -0.16
CA LEU A 50 5.76 -9.11 -1.14
C LEU A 50 6.75 -9.58 -2.18
N THR A 51 6.60 -10.86 -2.56
CA THR A 51 7.41 -11.49 -3.63
C THR A 51 6.53 -11.76 -4.85
N GLU A 52 7.03 -11.45 -6.06
CA GLU A 52 6.36 -11.77 -7.31
C GLU A 52 6.08 -13.29 -7.43
N ASN A 53 5.11 -13.66 -8.24
CA ASN A 53 4.63 -15.04 -8.43
C ASN A 53 3.92 -15.66 -7.21
N ARG A 54 3.74 -14.93 -6.11
CA ARG A 54 2.91 -15.33 -4.98
C ARG A 54 1.60 -14.54 -4.96
N VAL A 55 0.53 -15.13 -4.44
CA VAL A 55 -0.74 -14.42 -4.24
C VAL A 55 -0.56 -13.44 -3.09
N CYS A 56 -0.90 -12.17 -3.33
CA CYS A 56 -0.86 -11.12 -2.33
C CYS A 56 -2.08 -11.20 -1.42
N ASN A 57 -1.87 -11.43 -0.13
CA ASN A 57 -2.92 -11.53 0.88
C ASN A 57 -2.82 -10.41 1.93
N VAL A 58 -2.15 -9.32 1.61
CA VAL A 58 -1.92 -8.21 2.54
C VAL A 58 -2.08 -6.86 1.85
N LEU A 59 -2.65 -5.91 2.58
CA LEU A 59 -2.62 -4.48 2.28
C LEU A 59 -1.84 -3.79 3.39
N PHE A 60 -0.89 -2.95 3.05
CA PHE A 60 -0.14 -2.13 4.00
C PHE A 60 -0.55 -0.67 3.90
N PHE A 61 -0.61 0.01 5.04
CA PHE A 61 -0.50 1.45 5.13
C PHE A 61 0.91 1.79 5.62
N ILE A 62 1.68 2.53 4.85
CA ILE A 62 3.04 2.93 5.21
C ILE A 62 2.96 4.15 6.12
N ALA A 63 3.29 3.98 7.39
CA ALA A 63 3.24 5.04 8.40
C ALA A 63 4.58 5.77 8.61
N GLY A 64 5.65 5.23 8.06
CA GLY A 64 6.98 5.83 8.05
C GLY A 64 7.93 4.95 7.28
N GLY A 65 8.85 5.57 6.53
CA GLY A 65 9.77 4.87 5.66
C GLY A 65 9.32 4.84 4.20
N PHE A 66 9.97 3.99 3.41
CA PHE A 66 9.81 3.99 1.95
C PHE A 66 9.92 2.57 1.38
N CYS A 67 9.03 2.22 0.46
CA CYS A 67 9.03 0.95 -0.26
C CYS A 67 9.12 1.17 -1.77
N SER A 68 9.85 0.29 -2.45
CA SER A 68 9.84 0.18 -3.92
C SER A 68 8.98 -0.99 -4.37
N CYS A 69 8.14 -0.75 -5.38
CA CYS A 69 7.40 -1.77 -6.11
C CYS A 69 8.11 -1.99 -7.44
N PHE A 70 8.60 -3.20 -7.70
CA PHE A 70 9.43 -3.51 -8.85
C PHE A 70 9.17 -4.92 -9.38
N TYR A 71 9.55 -5.16 -10.62
CA TYR A 71 9.63 -6.49 -11.22
C TYR A 71 11.06 -6.77 -11.69
N ASN A 72 11.43 -8.04 -11.80
CA ASN A 72 12.73 -8.44 -12.31
C ASN A 72 12.66 -8.66 -13.83
N LYS A 73 13.58 -8.02 -14.56
CA LYS A 73 13.77 -8.23 -15.99
C LYS A 73 15.25 -8.37 -16.29
N ASP A 74 15.64 -9.49 -16.88
CA ASP A 74 17.03 -9.78 -17.27
C ASP A 74 18.04 -9.58 -16.13
N GLY A 75 17.65 -9.99 -14.89
CA GLY A 75 18.48 -9.87 -13.69
C GLY A 75 18.55 -8.46 -13.10
N LYS A 76 17.74 -7.52 -13.58
CA LYS A 76 17.67 -6.13 -13.09
C LYS A 76 16.31 -5.83 -12.46
N GLU A 77 16.33 -5.09 -11.36
CA GLU A 77 15.11 -4.55 -10.75
C GLU A 77 14.60 -3.36 -11.57
N CYS A 78 13.39 -3.50 -12.12
CA CYS A 78 12.70 -2.43 -12.83
C CYS A 78 11.64 -1.83 -11.91
N VAL A 79 11.93 -0.67 -11.34
CA VAL A 79 11.02 0.00 -10.40
C VAL A 79 9.83 0.59 -11.15
N MET A 80 8.64 0.23 -10.73
CA MET A 80 7.37 0.73 -11.29
C MET A 80 6.84 1.93 -10.51
N ARG A 81 6.91 1.89 -9.18
CA ARG A 81 6.47 2.95 -8.29
C ARG A 81 7.12 2.85 -6.93
N PHE A 82 6.99 3.91 -6.17
CA PHE A 82 7.34 3.95 -4.76
C PHE A 82 6.08 4.14 -3.91
N ALA A 83 6.14 3.70 -2.67
CA ALA A 83 5.15 3.98 -1.64
C ALA A 83 5.88 4.49 -0.40
N GLY A 84 5.57 5.69 0.03
CA GLY A 84 6.17 6.33 1.20
C GLY A 84 5.14 6.58 2.30
N ASP A 85 5.53 7.38 3.27
CA ASP A 85 4.70 7.80 4.40
C ASP A 85 3.32 8.29 3.92
N GLY A 86 2.26 7.78 4.50
CA GLY A 86 0.88 8.10 4.16
C GLY A 86 0.27 7.31 3.00
N ASN A 87 1.01 6.43 2.34
CA ASN A 87 0.50 5.65 1.22
C ASN A 87 -0.03 4.28 1.62
N PHE A 88 -1.12 3.85 0.97
CA PHE A 88 -1.50 2.44 0.93
C PHE A 88 -0.66 1.70 -0.12
N CYS A 89 -0.17 0.52 0.25
CA CYS A 89 0.75 -0.26 -0.57
C CYS A 89 0.35 -1.74 -0.62
N THR A 90 0.11 -2.22 -1.83
CA THR A 90 -0.11 -3.63 -2.14
C THR A 90 0.10 -3.87 -3.63
N SER A 91 0.07 -5.12 -4.07
CA SER A 91 -0.13 -5.47 -5.48
C SER A 91 -1.63 -5.56 -5.77
N TRP A 92 -2.26 -4.45 -6.17
CA TRP A 92 -3.71 -4.39 -6.41
C TRP A 92 -4.20 -5.46 -7.38
N HIS A 93 -3.45 -5.72 -8.46
CA HIS A 93 -3.72 -6.81 -9.40
C HIS A 93 -3.85 -8.16 -8.68
N SER A 94 -2.90 -8.46 -7.81
CA SER A 94 -2.88 -9.72 -7.07
C SER A 94 -3.88 -9.72 -5.91
N PHE A 95 -3.92 -8.62 -5.14
CA PHE A 95 -4.75 -8.52 -3.95
C PHE A 95 -6.23 -8.58 -4.30
N LEU A 96 -6.73 -7.79 -5.24
CA LEU A 96 -8.15 -7.81 -5.65
C LEU A 96 -8.46 -8.98 -6.59
N GLY A 97 -7.58 -9.26 -7.55
CA GLY A 97 -7.77 -10.30 -8.56
C GLY A 97 -7.52 -11.72 -8.08
N LYS A 98 -7.00 -11.91 -6.86
CA LYS A 98 -6.62 -13.22 -6.29
C LYS A 98 -5.69 -14.02 -7.20
N GLN A 99 -4.86 -13.32 -7.98
CA GLN A 99 -3.89 -13.88 -8.91
C GLN A 99 -2.46 -13.72 -8.37
N ARG A 100 -1.50 -14.38 -8.97
CA ARG A 100 -0.08 -14.22 -8.61
C ARG A 100 0.39 -12.79 -8.88
N SER A 101 1.14 -12.21 -7.95
CA SER A 101 1.68 -10.88 -8.09
C SER A 101 2.68 -10.79 -9.23
N LEU A 102 2.57 -9.73 -10.02
CA LEU A 102 3.51 -9.38 -11.09
C LEU A 102 4.70 -8.57 -10.57
N ILE A 103 4.68 -8.19 -9.29
CA ILE A 103 5.67 -7.30 -8.68
C ILE A 103 6.14 -7.81 -7.33
N ASN A 104 7.34 -7.38 -6.97
CA ASN A 104 7.87 -7.40 -5.61
C ASN A 104 7.59 -6.07 -4.91
N ILE A 105 7.51 -6.07 -3.59
CA ILE A 105 7.53 -4.87 -2.75
C ILE A 105 8.67 -5.03 -1.74
N LYS A 106 9.58 -4.05 -1.69
CA LYS A 106 10.78 -4.08 -0.85
C LYS A 106 10.90 -2.77 -0.07
N ALA A 107 11.18 -2.86 1.23
CA ALA A 107 11.55 -1.72 2.05
C ALA A 107 12.92 -1.16 1.59
N THR A 108 12.97 0.11 1.19
CA THR A 108 14.23 0.77 0.78
C THR A 108 14.95 1.42 1.95
N GLU A 109 14.27 1.57 3.07
CA GLU A 109 14.77 1.98 4.38
C GLU A 109 13.94 1.30 5.47
N ASP A 110 14.31 1.47 6.75
CA ASP A 110 13.51 0.95 7.85
C ASP A 110 12.09 1.54 7.79
N THR A 111 11.10 0.66 7.75
CA THR A 111 9.71 1.02 7.42
C THR A 111 8.76 0.53 8.50
N MET A 112 7.86 1.41 8.94
CA MET A 112 6.74 1.10 9.81
C MET A 112 5.44 1.11 9.01
N ALA A 113 4.60 0.10 9.21
CA ALA A 113 3.34 -0.01 8.49
C ALA A 113 2.23 -0.57 9.38
N VAL A 114 0.97 -0.35 8.98
CA VAL A 114 -0.18 -1.10 9.47
C VAL A 114 -0.54 -2.14 8.40
N CYS A 115 -0.60 -3.40 8.82
CA CYS A 115 -0.91 -4.54 7.95
C CYS A 115 -2.37 -4.96 8.12
N PHE A 116 -3.09 -5.06 7.02
CA PHE A 116 -4.39 -5.69 6.90
C PHE A 116 -4.23 -7.00 6.15
N LYS A 117 -4.38 -8.13 6.83
CA LYS A 117 -4.45 -9.43 6.16
C LYS A 117 -5.74 -9.55 5.36
N ARG A 118 -5.78 -10.40 4.35
CA ARG A 118 -6.96 -10.61 3.50
C ARG A 118 -8.24 -10.81 4.30
N GLU A 119 -8.22 -11.68 5.29
CA GLU A 119 -9.40 -11.99 6.11
C GLU A 119 -9.90 -10.77 6.90
N GLN A 120 -8.97 -9.97 7.43
CA GLN A 120 -9.28 -8.73 8.15
C GLN A 120 -9.84 -7.67 7.19
N PHE A 121 -9.26 -7.55 5.99
CA PHE A 121 -9.75 -6.66 4.95
C PHE A 121 -11.16 -7.04 4.51
N ASP A 122 -11.40 -8.32 4.23
CA ASP A 122 -12.70 -8.82 3.78
C ASP A 122 -13.78 -8.57 4.87
N LYS A 123 -13.45 -8.80 6.14
CA LYS A 123 -14.34 -8.47 7.27
C LYS A 123 -14.65 -6.98 7.35
N LEU A 124 -13.64 -6.11 7.28
CA LEU A 124 -13.84 -4.65 7.28
C LEU A 124 -14.67 -4.19 6.08
N TRP A 125 -14.48 -4.81 4.92
CA TRP A 125 -15.23 -4.52 3.71
C TRP A 125 -16.72 -4.86 3.84
N GLU A 126 -17.05 -5.94 4.53
CA GLU A 126 -18.43 -6.38 4.76
C GLU A 126 -19.11 -5.61 5.90
N GLU A 127 -18.39 -5.25 6.95
CA GLU A 127 -18.96 -4.69 8.17
C GLU A 127 -18.91 -3.15 8.24
N SER A 128 -18.08 -2.47 7.43
CA SER A 128 -17.84 -1.02 7.55
C SER A 128 -17.98 -0.27 6.23
N THR A 129 -19.06 0.49 6.10
CA THR A 129 -19.24 1.42 4.97
C THR A 129 -18.17 2.51 4.93
N ASP A 130 -17.65 2.93 6.08
CA ASP A 130 -16.58 3.92 6.20
C ASP A 130 -15.27 3.37 5.62
N PHE A 131 -14.94 2.10 5.92
CA PHE A 131 -13.78 1.43 5.35
C PHE A 131 -13.91 1.32 3.82
N VAL A 132 -15.06 0.91 3.32
CA VAL A 132 -15.34 0.83 1.87
C VAL A 132 -15.15 2.20 1.22
N ALA A 133 -15.70 3.27 1.80
CA ALA A 133 -15.56 4.63 1.28
C ALA A 133 -14.08 5.06 1.19
N ILE A 134 -13.28 4.78 2.24
CA ILE A 134 -11.85 5.08 2.27
C ILE A 134 -11.11 4.30 1.18
N ILE A 135 -11.33 3.00 1.09
CA ILE A 135 -10.64 2.15 0.10
C ILE A 135 -11.05 2.53 -1.33
N CYS A 136 -12.30 2.90 -1.58
CA CYS A 136 -12.71 3.43 -2.89
C CYS A 136 -11.91 4.68 -3.27
N ARG A 137 -11.69 5.61 -2.34
CA ARG A 137 -10.85 6.80 -2.59
C ARG A 137 -9.40 6.45 -2.87
N VAL A 138 -8.84 5.49 -2.13
CA VAL A 138 -7.48 4.98 -2.39
C VAL A 138 -7.37 4.38 -3.80
N LEU A 139 -8.36 3.60 -4.22
CA LEU A 139 -8.40 2.99 -5.55
C LEU A 139 -8.60 4.03 -6.67
N GLU A 140 -9.44 5.05 -6.45
CA GLU A 140 -9.59 6.18 -7.39
C GLU A 140 -8.24 6.88 -7.62
N MET A 141 -7.52 7.20 -6.57
CA MET A 141 -6.20 7.84 -6.67
C MET A 141 -5.20 6.94 -7.42
N TYR A 142 -5.18 5.66 -7.09
CA TYR A 142 -4.32 4.69 -7.76
C TYR A 142 -4.65 4.57 -9.26
N ALA A 143 -5.93 4.56 -9.62
CA ALA A 143 -6.38 4.50 -11.01
C ALA A 143 -5.92 5.75 -11.80
N ILE A 144 -6.11 6.95 -11.25
CA ILE A 144 -5.68 8.22 -11.86
C ILE A 144 -4.17 8.22 -12.09
N GLU A 145 -3.37 7.91 -11.06
CA GLU A 145 -1.90 7.85 -11.17
C GLU A 145 -1.44 6.83 -12.21
N SER A 146 -2.11 5.68 -12.28
CA SER A 146 -1.81 4.61 -13.23
C SER A 146 -2.09 5.03 -14.68
N GLU A 147 -3.20 5.72 -14.93
CA GLU A 147 -3.55 6.28 -16.24
C GLU A 147 -2.55 7.36 -16.67
N GLU A 148 -2.26 8.32 -15.81
CA GLU A 148 -1.29 9.37 -16.10
C GLU A 148 0.09 8.81 -16.42
N LYS A 149 0.54 7.81 -15.67
CA LYS A 149 1.81 7.15 -15.92
C LYS A 149 1.82 6.41 -17.26
N THR A 150 0.75 5.72 -17.59
CA THR A 150 0.60 5.03 -18.87
C THR A 150 0.63 6.01 -20.04
N PHE A 151 -0.07 7.14 -19.91
CA PHE A 151 -0.08 8.21 -20.90
C PHE A 151 1.34 8.77 -21.12
N ARG A 152 2.04 9.15 -20.03
CA ARG A 152 3.41 9.68 -20.12
C ARG A 152 4.38 8.70 -20.78
N MET A 153 4.29 7.42 -20.46
CA MET A 153 5.15 6.40 -21.09
C MET A 153 4.89 6.27 -22.58
N ARG A 154 3.62 6.33 -23.02
CA ARG A 154 3.25 6.21 -24.44
C ARG A 154 3.61 7.47 -25.23
N SER A 155 3.39 8.66 -24.70
CA SER A 155 3.75 9.92 -25.36
C SER A 155 5.25 10.05 -25.56
N ASN A 156 6.06 9.74 -24.55
CA ASN A 156 7.52 9.76 -24.68
C ASN A 156 8.04 8.75 -25.71
N GLN A 157 7.40 7.59 -25.88
CA GLN A 157 7.75 6.63 -26.92
C GLN A 157 7.34 7.13 -28.32
N ALA A 158 6.25 7.88 -28.44
CA ALA A 158 5.81 8.47 -29.71
C ALA A 158 6.77 9.58 -30.17
N GLU A 159 7.21 10.47 -29.29
CA GLU A 159 8.19 11.51 -29.59
C GLU A 159 9.56 10.94 -30.02
N GLY A 160 9.98 9.82 -29.43
CA GLY A 160 11.19 9.10 -29.82
C GLY A 160 11.12 8.47 -31.23
N ARG A 161 9.91 8.19 -31.74
CA ARG A 161 9.70 7.62 -33.10
C ARG A 161 9.62 8.67 -34.19
N VAL A 162 9.41 9.93 -33.87
CA VAL A 162 9.30 11.05 -34.85
C VAL A 162 10.66 11.69 -35.14
N ARG A 163 11.71 11.29 -34.46
CA ARG A 163 13.08 11.83 -34.65
C ARG A 163 13.99 11.02 -35.59
N TYR A 164 13.40 10.33 -36.59
CA TYR A 164 14.17 9.73 -37.70
C TYR A 164 13.60 10.15 -39.03
#